data_b63986fc29a1e52a357356153b7db852
#
_entry.id   b63986fc29a1e52a357356153b7db852
#
_cell.length_a   1.000
_cell.length_b   1.000
_cell.length_c   1.000
_cell.angle_alpha   90.00
_cell.angle_beta   90.00
_cell.angle_gamma   90.00
#
_symmetry.space_group_name_H-M   'P 1'
#
loop_
_entity.id
_entity.type
_entity.pdbx_description
1 polymer ?
#
loop_
_entity_poly.entity_id
_entity_poly.type
_entity_poly.pdbx_seq_one_letter_code
_entity_poly.pdbx_strand_id
1 'polypeptide(L)'
;MTTKALMNTYGKRAATLTKGSGAWLWDDKGNKYLDALSGIAVCGLGHSHTAITQAITNQAKILSHCSNFFAIPNQEALAEKICDISGMKKVFFGNSGAEANEAAIKLARLFGHNSGLKLPTILVMDNALHGRTLATLS
;
A
#
# COMPACT_ATOMS: atom_id res chain seq x y z
N MET A 1 -16.70 21.39 2.32
CA MET A 1 -15.80 22.49 2.74
C MET A 1 -14.37 21.95 2.76
N THR A 2 -13.42 22.54 2.06
CA THR A 2 -12.01 22.16 2.17
C THR A 2 -11.42 22.90 3.38
N THR A 3 -10.94 22.17 4.37
CA THR A 3 -10.23 22.77 5.51
C THR A 3 -8.94 23.45 5.04
N LYS A 4 -8.61 24.61 5.64
CA LYS A 4 -7.32 25.29 5.43
C LYS A 4 -6.16 24.60 6.16
N ALA A 5 -6.45 23.60 7.00
CA ALA A 5 -5.46 22.87 7.79
C ALA A 5 -4.68 21.83 6.99
N LEU A 6 -5.17 21.42 5.83
CA LEU A 6 -4.45 20.49 4.97
C LEU A 6 -3.50 21.24 4.04
N MET A 7 -2.26 20.75 3.96
CA MET A 7 -1.29 21.24 3.00
C MET A 7 -1.80 21.09 1.56
N ASN A 8 -1.62 22.10 0.72
CA ASN A 8 -2.11 22.11 -0.66
C ASN A 8 -1.16 21.34 -1.61
N THR A 9 -1.07 20.02 -1.41
CA THR A 9 -0.18 19.14 -2.19
C THR A 9 -0.87 18.49 -3.40
N TYR A 10 -2.21 18.48 -3.47
CA TYR A 10 -2.98 17.72 -4.46
C TYR A 10 -3.95 18.55 -5.30
N GLY A 11 -3.87 19.84 -5.31
CA GLY A 11 -4.78 20.70 -6.07
C GLY A 11 -6.25 20.62 -5.63
N LYS A 12 -7.18 21.06 -6.49
CA LYS A 12 -8.61 21.08 -6.22
C LYS A 12 -9.20 19.67 -6.30
N ARG A 13 -9.85 19.24 -5.23
CA ARG A 13 -10.55 17.94 -5.18
C ARG A 13 -11.88 18.03 -5.92
N ALA A 14 -12.22 16.98 -6.69
CA ALA A 14 -13.42 16.92 -7.51
C ALA A 14 -14.69 16.74 -6.67
N ALA A 15 -14.63 15.95 -5.60
CA ALA A 15 -15.79 15.64 -4.74
C ALA A 15 -15.33 15.36 -3.30
N THR A 16 -16.28 15.42 -2.35
CA THR A 16 -16.11 14.97 -0.96
C THR A 16 -16.86 13.67 -0.78
N LEU A 17 -16.14 12.55 -0.90
CA LEU A 17 -16.71 11.22 -0.77
C LEU A 17 -16.92 10.86 0.70
N THR A 18 -18.12 10.35 1.03
CA THR A 18 -18.53 10.06 2.42
C THR A 18 -18.98 8.63 2.64
N LYS A 19 -19.31 7.87 1.58
CA LYS A 19 -19.83 6.51 1.66
C LYS A 19 -19.34 5.68 0.48
N GLY A 20 -19.08 4.39 0.71
CA GLY A 20 -18.78 3.41 -0.32
C GLY A 20 -19.48 2.08 -0.05
N SER A 21 -19.93 1.39 -1.12
CA SER A 21 -20.47 0.04 -1.05
C SER A 21 -20.26 -0.69 -2.37
N GLY A 22 -19.58 -1.82 -2.34
CA GLY A 22 -19.18 -2.53 -3.57
C GLY A 22 -18.38 -1.60 -4.50
N ALA A 23 -18.77 -1.49 -5.75
CA ALA A 23 -18.16 -0.63 -6.75
C ALA A 23 -18.71 0.82 -6.76
N TRP A 24 -19.46 1.23 -5.75
CA TRP A 24 -20.13 2.53 -5.75
C TRP A 24 -19.66 3.42 -4.61
N LEU A 25 -19.55 4.72 -4.91
CA LEU A 25 -19.23 5.79 -3.97
C LEU A 25 -20.33 6.84 -3.96
N TRP A 26 -20.48 7.55 -2.84
CA TRP A 26 -21.40 8.69 -2.70
C TRP A 26 -20.64 9.87 -2.08
N ASP A 27 -20.95 11.05 -2.60
CA ASP A 27 -20.45 12.30 -2.03
C ASP A 27 -21.35 12.84 -0.90
N ASP A 28 -20.93 13.96 -0.31
CA ASP A 28 -21.66 14.69 0.74
C ASP A 28 -22.98 15.32 0.29
N LYS A 29 -23.24 15.32 -1.03
CA LYS A 29 -24.49 15.80 -1.63
C LYS A 29 -25.42 14.66 -2.04
N GLY A 30 -25.00 13.40 -1.86
CA GLY A 30 -25.76 12.22 -2.23
C GLY A 30 -25.60 11.79 -3.70
N ASN A 31 -24.72 12.42 -4.46
CA ASN A 31 -24.43 11.97 -5.82
C ASN A 31 -23.71 10.63 -5.79
N LYS A 32 -24.09 9.73 -6.71
CA LYS A 32 -23.55 8.37 -6.81
C LYS A 32 -22.55 8.27 -7.97
N TYR A 33 -21.42 7.62 -7.72
CA TYR A 33 -20.33 7.44 -8.68
C TYR A 33 -19.94 5.96 -8.78
N LEU A 34 -19.67 5.48 -9.98
CA LEU A 34 -18.99 4.21 -10.18
C LEU A 34 -17.47 4.40 -9.89
N ASP A 35 -16.95 3.65 -8.95
CA ASP A 35 -15.53 3.70 -8.62
C ASP A 35 -14.71 2.75 -9.51
N ALA A 36 -14.29 3.25 -10.66
CA ALA A 36 -13.37 2.54 -11.55
C ALA A 36 -11.89 2.71 -11.16
N LEU A 37 -11.59 3.48 -10.10
CA LEU A 37 -10.24 3.71 -9.60
C LEU A 37 -9.87 2.79 -8.42
N SER A 38 -10.86 2.38 -7.64
CA SER A 38 -10.69 1.50 -6.44
C SER A 38 -9.64 2.00 -5.45
N GLY A 39 -9.51 3.34 -5.27
CA GLY A 39 -8.46 3.93 -4.43
C GLY A 39 -7.04 3.65 -4.93
N ILE A 40 -6.85 3.63 -6.25
CA ILE A 40 -5.62 3.21 -6.96
C ILE A 40 -5.34 1.73 -6.68
N ALA A 41 -6.30 0.88 -7.05
CA ALA A 41 -6.29 -0.59 -6.94
C ALA A 41 -6.16 -1.16 -5.50
N VAL A 42 -6.51 -0.36 -4.48
CA VAL A 42 -6.48 -0.80 -3.06
C VAL A 42 -7.76 -1.55 -2.69
N CYS A 43 -8.94 -1.07 -3.13
CA CYS A 43 -10.24 -1.65 -2.79
C CYS A 43 -10.67 -2.73 -3.80
N GLY A 44 -9.81 -3.72 -4.10
CA GLY A 44 -10.04 -4.74 -5.12
C GLY A 44 -11.29 -5.62 -4.91
N LEU A 45 -11.79 -5.76 -3.67
CA LEU A 45 -13.04 -6.44 -3.34
C LEU A 45 -14.23 -5.48 -3.23
N GLY A 46 -14.03 -4.20 -3.52
CA GLY A 46 -15.02 -3.14 -3.36
C GLY A 46 -15.07 -2.57 -1.94
N HIS A 47 -15.82 -1.46 -1.82
CA HIS A 47 -15.98 -0.74 -0.56
C HIS A 47 -16.88 -1.50 0.41
N SER A 48 -16.56 -1.42 1.70
CA SER A 48 -17.34 -2.03 2.81
C SER A 48 -17.57 -3.53 2.65
N HIS A 49 -16.61 -4.26 2.06
CA HIS A 49 -16.72 -5.70 1.88
C HIS A 49 -16.80 -6.41 3.24
N THR A 50 -17.84 -7.23 3.43
CA THR A 50 -18.20 -7.81 4.74
C THR A 50 -17.06 -8.62 5.37
N ALA A 51 -16.37 -9.44 4.60
CA ALA A 51 -15.27 -10.25 5.13
C ALA A 51 -14.10 -9.38 5.64
N ILE A 52 -13.78 -8.29 4.94
CA ILE A 52 -12.71 -7.36 5.36
C ILE A 52 -13.12 -6.61 6.62
N THR A 53 -14.33 -6.02 6.63
CA THR A 53 -14.82 -5.26 7.79
C THR A 53 -14.91 -6.14 9.03
N GLN A 54 -15.36 -7.40 8.88
CA GLN A 54 -15.45 -8.35 9.98
C GLN A 54 -14.06 -8.75 10.50
N ALA A 55 -13.11 -9.04 9.61
CA ALA A 55 -11.74 -9.40 9.99
C ALA A 55 -11.04 -8.26 10.75
N ILE A 56 -11.15 -7.02 10.25
CA ILE A 56 -10.59 -5.83 10.93
C ILE A 56 -11.25 -5.63 12.29
N THR A 57 -12.58 -5.70 12.36
CA THR A 57 -13.34 -5.51 13.61
C THR A 57 -12.94 -6.56 14.66
N ASN A 58 -12.82 -7.82 14.26
CA ASN A 58 -12.44 -8.89 15.17
C ASN A 58 -11.01 -8.71 15.67
N GLN A 59 -10.07 -8.46 14.77
CA GLN A 59 -8.66 -8.30 15.14
C GLN A 59 -8.43 -7.05 16.00
N ALA A 60 -9.09 -5.93 15.70
CA ALA A 60 -8.97 -4.71 16.47
C ALA A 60 -9.40 -4.84 17.93
N LYS A 61 -10.35 -5.76 18.23
CA LYS A 61 -10.77 -6.10 19.59
C LYS A 61 -9.75 -6.93 20.37
N ILE A 62 -8.82 -7.60 19.68
CA ILE A 62 -7.86 -8.52 20.29
C ILE A 62 -6.51 -7.83 20.45
N LEU A 63 -5.93 -7.34 19.36
CA LEU A 63 -4.61 -6.73 19.31
C LEU A 63 -4.47 -5.86 18.07
N SER A 64 -4.28 -4.57 18.26
CA SER A 64 -4.13 -3.62 17.16
C SER A 64 -2.68 -3.47 16.68
N HIS A 65 -1.70 -3.52 17.60
CA HIS A 65 -0.28 -3.36 17.29
C HIS A 65 0.61 -3.90 18.42
N CYS A 66 1.76 -4.49 18.09
CA CYS A 66 2.74 -4.96 19.08
C CYS A 66 4.20 -4.74 18.67
N SER A 67 4.51 -4.08 17.56
CA SER A 67 5.86 -3.93 17.01
C SER A 67 6.48 -5.22 16.44
N ASN A 68 7.46 -5.05 15.54
CA ASN A 68 8.24 -6.14 14.94
C ASN A 68 9.22 -6.82 15.91
N PHE A 69 9.26 -6.41 17.17
CA PHE A 69 10.00 -7.14 18.21
C PHE A 69 9.31 -8.45 18.63
N PHE A 70 8.06 -8.63 18.24
CA PHE A 70 7.26 -9.79 18.59
C PHE A 70 6.75 -10.48 17.33
N ALA A 71 6.60 -11.80 17.39
CA ALA A 71 5.95 -12.56 16.32
C ALA A 71 4.47 -12.17 16.20
N ILE A 72 3.98 -12.04 14.98
CA ILE A 72 2.61 -11.67 14.66
C ILE A 72 1.99 -12.79 13.82
N PRO A 73 1.16 -13.68 14.40
CA PRO A 73 0.66 -14.88 13.72
C PRO A 73 -0.03 -14.59 12.39
N ASN A 74 -0.84 -13.52 12.31
CA ASN A 74 -1.52 -13.15 11.06
C ASN A 74 -0.55 -12.67 9.98
N GLN A 75 0.56 -12.03 10.36
CA GLN A 75 1.60 -11.62 9.42
C GLN A 75 2.35 -12.83 8.86
N GLU A 76 2.68 -13.79 9.72
CA GLU A 76 3.37 -15.03 9.33
C GLU A 76 2.50 -15.86 8.39
N ALA A 77 1.23 -16.08 8.74
CA ALA A 77 0.27 -16.80 7.90
C ALA A 77 0.06 -16.14 6.53
N LEU A 78 0.01 -14.80 6.49
CA LEU A 78 -0.07 -14.06 5.24
C LEU A 78 1.22 -14.21 4.40
N ALA A 79 2.39 -14.16 5.05
CA ALA A 79 3.67 -14.35 4.36
C ALA A 79 3.77 -15.73 3.72
N GLU A 80 3.41 -16.79 4.44
CA GLU A 80 3.35 -18.15 3.92
C GLU A 80 2.42 -18.24 2.69
N LYS A 81 1.21 -17.70 2.81
CA LYS A 81 0.25 -17.70 1.71
C LYS A 81 0.76 -16.96 0.48
N ILE A 82 1.44 -15.82 0.65
CA ILE A 82 2.02 -15.07 -0.46
C ILE A 82 3.18 -15.86 -1.09
N CYS A 83 4.03 -16.50 -0.30
CA CYS A 83 5.10 -17.37 -0.81
C CYS A 83 4.53 -18.50 -1.66
N ASP A 84 3.49 -19.19 -1.17
CA ASP A 84 2.86 -20.29 -1.88
C ASP A 84 2.32 -19.91 -3.25
N ILE A 85 1.59 -18.78 -3.33
CA ILE A 85 0.95 -18.35 -4.59
C ILE A 85 1.91 -17.65 -5.55
N SER A 86 2.99 -17.04 -5.06
CA SER A 86 3.96 -16.30 -5.88
C SER A 86 5.16 -17.14 -6.32
N GLY A 87 5.42 -18.25 -5.65
CA GLY A 87 6.65 -19.04 -5.82
C GLY A 87 7.90 -18.37 -5.22
N MET A 88 7.76 -17.21 -4.56
CA MET A 88 8.86 -16.52 -3.87
C MET A 88 9.13 -17.16 -2.52
N LYS A 89 10.36 -17.05 -2.02
CA LYS A 89 10.77 -17.70 -0.77
C LYS A 89 10.56 -16.85 0.47
N LYS A 90 10.46 -15.52 0.32
CA LYS A 90 10.38 -14.56 1.43
C LYS A 90 9.52 -13.38 1.05
N VAL A 91 8.89 -12.79 2.05
CA VAL A 91 8.06 -11.59 1.94
C VAL A 91 8.58 -10.52 2.88
N PHE A 92 8.63 -9.29 2.40
CA PHE A 92 8.83 -8.09 3.22
C PHE A 92 7.52 -7.29 3.23
N PHE A 93 7.06 -6.92 4.42
CA PHE A 93 5.88 -6.07 4.59
C PHE A 93 6.31 -4.63 4.88
N GLY A 94 5.78 -3.68 4.10
CA GLY A 94 5.92 -2.25 4.30
C GLY A 94 4.54 -1.58 4.34
N ASN A 95 4.48 -0.29 4.72
CA ASN A 95 3.22 0.44 4.81
C ASN A 95 2.79 1.04 3.46
N SER A 96 3.67 1.06 2.47
CA SER A 96 3.40 1.68 1.18
C SER A 96 4.25 1.07 0.07
N GLY A 97 3.84 1.28 -1.19
CA GLY A 97 4.65 0.92 -2.36
C GLY A 97 6.01 1.63 -2.38
N ALA A 98 6.10 2.87 -1.88
CA ALA A 98 7.37 3.59 -1.75
C ALA A 98 8.33 2.88 -0.80
N GLU A 99 7.86 2.40 0.35
CA GLU A 99 8.68 1.61 1.29
C GLU A 99 9.08 0.26 0.70
N ALA A 100 8.20 -0.39 -0.04
CA ALA A 100 8.53 -1.64 -0.74
C ALA A 100 9.63 -1.41 -1.79
N ASN A 101 9.55 -0.32 -2.57
CA ASN A 101 10.58 0.05 -3.53
C ASN A 101 11.91 0.43 -2.85
N GLU A 102 11.87 1.13 -1.72
CA GLU A 102 13.08 1.40 -0.90
C GLU A 102 13.75 0.10 -0.46
N ALA A 103 12.98 -0.88 0.00
CA ALA A 103 13.51 -2.18 0.37
C ALA A 103 14.10 -2.92 -0.84
N ALA A 104 13.43 -2.90 -1.99
CA ALA A 104 13.91 -3.51 -3.23
C ALA A 104 15.23 -2.87 -3.70
N ILE A 105 15.34 -1.54 -3.68
CA ILE A 105 16.57 -0.80 -4.02
C ILE A 105 17.72 -1.20 -3.09
N LYS A 106 17.47 -1.24 -1.78
CA LYS A 106 18.48 -1.65 -0.79
C LYS A 106 18.95 -3.09 -1.01
N LEU A 107 18.02 -4.02 -1.25
CA LEU A 107 18.33 -5.42 -1.53
C LEU A 107 19.14 -5.58 -2.82
N ALA A 108 18.74 -4.92 -3.90
CA ALA A 108 19.44 -4.97 -5.17
C ALA A 108 20.89 -4.43 -5.03
N ARG A 109 21.06 -3.32 -4.33
CA ARG A 109 22.39 -2.75 -4.07
C ARG A 109 23.25 -3.66 -3.19
N LEU A 110 22.68 -4.21 -2.11
CA LEU A 110 23.38 -5.15 -1.25
C LEU A 110 23.81 -6.39 -2.02
N PHE A 111 22.94 -6.95 -2.85
CA PHE A 111 23.24 -8.08 -3.72
C PHE A 111 24.40 -7.75 -4.69
N GLY A 112 24.34 -6.58 -5.33
CA GLY A 112 25.39 -6.12 -6.25
C GLY A 112 26.74 -5.99 -5.55
N HIS A 113 26.80 -5.37 -4.37
CA HIS A 113 28.03 -5.26 -3.57
C HIS A 113 28.57 -6.64 -3.17
N ASN A 114 27.72 -7.54 -2.71
CA ASN A 114 28.12 -8.90 -2.35
C ASN A 114 28.62 -9.71 -3.57
N SER A 115 28.19 -9.31 -4.78
CA SER A 115 28.66 -9.86 -6.05
C SER A 115 29.91 -9.16 -6.61
N GLY A 116 30.53 -8.26 -5.83
CA GLY A 116 31.77 -7.57 -6.20
C GLY A 116 31.61 -6.28 -7.00
N LEU A 117 30.39 -5.80 -7.22
CA LEU A 117 30.13 -4.54 -7.93
C LEU A 117 30.42 -3.35 -6.99
N LYS A 118 31.30 -2.44 -7.40
CA LYS A 118 31.61 -1.23 -6.62
C LYS A 118 30.44 -0.25 -6.58
N LEU A 119 29.73 -0.10 -7.69
CA LEU A 119 28.58 0.79 -7.87
C LEU A 119 27.45 0.02 -8.56
N PRO A 120 26.63 -0.72 -7.81
CA PRO A 120 25.46 -1.38 -8.37
C PRO A 120 24.50 -0.39 -8.98
N THR A 121 24.19 -0.54 -10.28
CA THR A 121 23.28 0.31 -11.02
C THR A 121 21.93 -0.37 -11.17
N ILE A 122 20.86 0.39 -10.98
CA ILE A 122 19.49 -0.06 -11.17
C ILE A 122 18.92 0.67 -12.40
N LEU A 123 18.49 -0.08 -13.39
CA LEU A 123 17.84 0.47 -14.58
C LEU A 123 16.35 0.61 -14.32
N VAL A 124 15.79 1.74 -14.69
CA VAL A 124 14.37 2.05 -14.56
C VAL A 124 13.82 2.57 -15.89
N MET A 125 12.51 2.47 -16.07
CA MET A 125 11.85 3.01 -17.26
C MET A 125 11.60 4.51 -17.13
N ASP A 126 11.71 5.23 -18.22
CA ASP A 126 11.38 6.66 -18.27
C ASP A 126 9.91 6.89 -17.89
N ASN A 127 9.67 7.96 -17.13
CA ASN A 127 8.34 8.34 -16.64
C ASN A 127 7.67 7.32 -15.71
N ALA A 128 8.40 6.34 -15.18
CA ALA A 128 7.87 5.41 -14.18
C ALA A 128 7.74 6.09 -12.81
N LEU A 129 6.73 5.69 -12.04
CA LEU A 129 6.51 6.15 -10.67
C LEU A 129 6.95 5.07 -9.67
N HIS A 130 7.96 5.36 -8.86
CA HIS A 130 8.47 4.45 -7.84
C HIS A 130 8.14 4.89 -6.41
N GLY A 131 7.71 6.11 -6.21
CA GLY A 131 7.42 6.70 -4.90
C GLY A 131 7.84 8.16 -4.80
N ARG A 132 7.86 8.69 -3.58
CA ARG A 132 8.22 10.10 -3.31
C ARG A 132 9.26 10.24 -2.20
N THR A 133 10.04 9.21 -1.95
CA THR A 133 11.25 9.27 -1.12
C THR A 133 12.44 9.74 -1.96
N LEU A 134 13.55 10.10 -1.33
CA LEU A 134 14.73 10.56 -2.06
C LEU A 134 15.24 9.54 -3.08
N ALA A 135 15.25 8.25 -2.73
CA ALA A 135 15.72 7.20 -3.64
C ALA A 135 14.69 6.82 -4.71
N THR A 136 13.40 7.03 -4.46
CA THR A 136 12.33 6.68 -5.42
C THR A 136 11.94 7.83 -6.35
N LEU A 137 12.47 9.03 -6.11
CA LEU A 137 12.29 10.21 -6.98
C LEU A 137 13.41 10.35 -8.03
N SER A 138 14.56 9.71 -7.81
CA SER A 138 15.73 9.81 -8.68
C SER A 138 15.68 8.87 -9.85
#